data_fb38174084d70ad8e875bfc868c39163
#
_entry.id   fb38174084d70ad8e875bfc868c39163
#
_cell.length_a   1.000
_cell.length_b   1.000
_cell.length_c   1.000
_cell.angle_alpha   90.00
_cell.angle_beta   90.00
_cell.angle_gamma   90.00
#
_symmetry.space_group_name_H-M   'P 1'
#
loop_
_entity.id
_entity.type
_entity.pdbx_description
1 polymer ?
#
loop_
_entity_poly.entity_id
_entity_poly.type
_entity_poly.pdbx_seq_one_letter_code
_entity_poly.pdbx_strand_id
1 'polypeptide(L)'
;MYLCAIKDVFSKRIVGYSIAARMKSRLAVAALNNAVARRGHVAGCILHTDRGSQFRSRRFVRALDGHGMAGSIGRVGAAGDNAAMESFFSLLQKNVLDRRTWATRAELRIAIVTWIERTYHRRRRQASLGRLTPVEYETVMTTPALQAA
;
A
#
# COMPACT_ATOMS: atom_id res chain seq x y z
N MET A 1 12.12 9.82 -9.15
CA MET A 1 11.89 8.90 -8.00
C MET A 1 10.45 8.41 -8.06
N TYR A 2 10.24 7.13 -7.84
CA TYR A 2 8.93 6.50 -7.94
C TYR A 2 8.61 5.75 -6.65
N LEU A 3 7.34 5.76 -6.27
CA LEU A 3 6.79 5.02 -5.14
C LEU A 3 5.75 4.04 -5.65
N CYS A 4 5.91 2.77 -5.31
CA CYS A 4 4.86 1.76 -5.45
C CYS A 4 4.33 1.43 -4.05
N ALA A 5 3.04 1.46 -3.87
CA ALA A 5 2.40 1.19 -2.58
C ALA A 5 1.26 0.19 -2.74
N ILE A 6 1.09 -0.66 -1.73
CA ILE A 6 0.01 -1.65 -1.65
C ILE A 6 -0.80 -1.33 -0.40
N LYS A 7 -2.09 -1.13 -0.59
CA LYS A 7 -3.04 -0.75 0.46
C LYS A 7 -3.98 -1.92 0.77
N ASP A 8 -4.14 -2.22 2.03
CA ASP A 8 -5.19 -3.10 2.50
C ASP A 8 -6.52 -2.31 2.51
N VAL A 9 -7.49 -2.74 1.71
CA VAL A 9 -8.76 -2.01 1.59
C VAL A 9 -9.62 -2.13 2.85
N PHE A 10 -9.41 -3.15 3.66
CA PHE A 10 -10.14 -3.35 4.92
C PHE A 10 -9.69 -2.37 6.00
N SER A 11 -8.40 -2.29 6.28
CA SER A 11 -7.85 -1.44 7.34
C SER A 11 -7.31 -0.10 6.84
N LYS A 12 -7.25 0.10 5.53
CA LYS A 12 -6.62 1.27 4.90
C LYS A 12 -5.10 1.37 5.14
N ARG A 13 -4.49 0.37 5.75
CA ARG A 13 -3.05 0.36 6.00
C ARG A 13 -2.28 0.19 4.69
N ILE A 14 -1.18 0.90 4.55
CA ILE A 14 -0.20 0.67 3.50
C ILE A 14 0.69 -0.49 3.95
N VAL A 15 0.40 -1.68 3.47
CA VAL A 15 1.04 -2.92 3.93
C VAL A 15 2.38 -3.17 3.29
N GLY A 16 2.61 -2.62 2.11
CA GLY A 16 3.89 -2.73 1.43
C GLY A 16 4.13 -1.52 0.55
N TYR A 17 5.36 -1.07 0.48
CA TYR A 17 5.76 -0.01 -0.43
C TYR A 17 7.25 -0.09 -0.74
N SER A 18 7.62 0.47 -1.87
CA SER A 18 9.01 0.53 -2.32
C SER A 18 9.24 1.82 -3.09
N ILE A 19 10.43 2.37 -2.96
CA ILE A 19 10.84 3.61 -3.59
C ILE A 19 12.09 3.35 -4.42
N ALA A 20 12.07 3.76 -5.68
CA ALA A 20 13.21 3.59 -6.59
C ALA A 20 13.34 4.76 -7.56
N ALA A 21 14.52 4.85 -8.19
CA ALA A 21 14.80 5.88 -9.20
C ALA A 21 14.02 5.65 -10.50
N ARG A 22 13.59 4.41 -10.78
CA ARG A 22 12.90 4.03 -12.01
C ARG A 22 11.67 3.19 -11.72
N MET A 23 10.61 3.41 -12.51
CA MET A 23 9.40 2.58 -12.49
C MET A 23 9.62 1.32 -13.32
N LYS A 24 10.05 0.25 -12.66
CA LYS A 24 10.24 -1.06 -13.28
C LYS A 24 9.48 -2.14 -12.49
N SER A 25 9.31 -3.32 -13.10
CA SER A 25 8.66 -4.47 -12.45
C SER A 25 9.27 -4.81 -11.09
N ARG A 26 10.57 -4.63 -10.93
CA ARG A 26 11.30 -4.85 -9.70
C ARG A 26 10.83 -3.95 -8.53
N LEU A 27 10.37 -2.72 -8.83
CA LEU A 27 9.77 -1.83 -7.83
C LEU A 27 8.46 -2.41 -7.30
N ALA A 28 7.61 -2.90 -8.19
CA ALA A 28 6.34 -3.52 -7.83
C ALA A 28 6.55 -4.83 -7.05
N VAL A 29 7.50 -5.66 -7.48
CA VAL A 29 7.85 -6.90 -6.77
C VAL A 29 8.39 -6.60 -5.36
N ALA A 30 9.22 -5.59 -5.20
CA ALA A 30 9.73 -5.19 -3.88
C ALA A 30 8.59 -4.74 -2.94
N ALA A 31 7.64 -3.95 -3.43
CA ALA A 31 6.46 -3.55 -2.66
C ALA A 31 5.63 -4.77 -2.26
N LEU A 32 5.42 -5.72 -3.17
CA LEU A 32 4.70 -6.97 -2.90
C LEU A 32 5.41 -7.80 -1.83
N ASN A 33 6.71 -8.01 -1.95
CA ASN A 33 7.48 -8.78 -0.98
C ASN A 33 7.46 -8.13 0.41
N ASN A 34 7.51 -6.81 0.49
CA ASN A 34 7.37 -6.09 1.74
C ASN A 34 5.97 -6.28 2.37
N ALA A 35 4.93 -6.27 1.55
CA ALA A 35 3.57 -6.52 2.02
C ALA A 35 3.42 -7.94 2.56
N VAL A 36 3.95 -8.94 1.86
CA VAL A 36 3.92 -10.35 2.28
C VAL A 36 4.68 -10.53 3.59
N ALA A 37 5.85 -9.93 3.72
CA ALA A 37 6.65 -10.01 4.95
C ALA A 37 5.91 -9.43 6.15
N ARG A 38 5.13 -8.37 5.96
CA ARG A 38 4.35 -7.75 7.05
C ARG A 38 3.09 -8.53 7.42
N ARG A 39 2.44 -9.16 6.43
CA ARG A 39 1.16 -9.86 6.65
C ARG A 39 1.33 -11.32 7.06
N GLY A 40 2.36 -12.00 6.59
CA GLY A 40 2.61 -13.41 6.85
C GLY A 40 1.70 -14.36 6.06
N HIS A 41 0.38 -14.25 6.24
CA HIS A 41 -0.60 -15.10 5.55
C HIS A 41 -1.31 -14.32 4.45
N VAL A 42 -0.93 -14.56 3.21
CA VAL A 42 -1.49 -13.87 2.03
C VAL A 42 -2.06 -14.82 0.98
N ALA A 43 -1.91 -16.13 1.17
CA ALA A 43 -2.46 -17.12 0.23
C ALA A 43 -3.98 -16.95 0.10
N GLY A 44 -4.45 -16.91 -1.14
CA GLY A 44 -5.86 -16.68 -1.45
C GLY A 44 -6.24 -15.20 -1.54
N CYS A 45 -5.38 -14.27 -1.14
CA CYS A 45 -5.65 -12.84 -1.28
C CYS A 45 -5.63 -12.41 -2.75
N ILE A 46 -6.46 -11.43 -3.07
CA ILE A 46 -6.52 -10.83 -4.41
C ILE A 46 -5.85 -9.47 -4.36
N LEU A 47 -4.88 -9.25 -5.25
CA LEU A 47 -4.24 -7.96 -5.43
C LEU A 47 -4.85 -7.26 -6.65
N HIS A 48 -5.52 -6.15 -6.42
CA HIS A 48 -6.05 -5.30 -7.48
C HIS A 48 -4.97 -4.31 -7.93
N THR A 49 -4.71 -4.25 -9.23
CA THR A 49 -3.73 -3.33 -9.81
C THR A 49 -4.37 -2.56 -10.97
N ASP A 50 -3.74 -1.46 -11.37
CA ASP A 50 -4.05 -0.82 -12.63
C ASP A 50 -3.43 -1.61 -13.81
N ARG A 51 -3.59 -1.10 -15.03
CA ARG A 51 -3.06 -1.74 -16.24
C ARG A 51 -1.59 -1.41 -16.53
N GLY A 52 -0.86 -0.87 -15.56
CA GLY A 52 0.54 -0.55 -15.71
C GLY A 52 1.38 -1.76 -16.11
N SER A 53 2.35 -1.55 -16.99
CA SER A 53 3.20 -2.63 -17.51
C SER A 53 3.98 -3.36 -16.41
N GLN A 54 4.34 -2.67 -15.32
CA GLN A 54 5.04 -3.26 -14.19
C GLN A 54 4.24 -4.36 -13.50
N PHE A 55 2.91 -4.26 -13.48
CA PHE A 55 2.01 -5.25 -12.87
C PHE A 55 1.65 -6.41 -13.81
N ARG A 56 1.89 -6.26 -15.10
CA ARG A 56 1.66 -7.30 -16.11
C ARG A 56 2.93 -8.05 -16.49
N SER A 57 4.07 -7.65 -15.93
CA SER A 57 5.35 -8.32 -16.21
C SER A 57 5.34 -9.76 -15.69
N ARG A 58 6.08 -10.63 -16.38
CA ARG A 58 6.25 -12.02 -15.94
C ARG A 58 6.82 -12.13 -14.53
N ARG A 59 7.74 -11.23 -14.18
CA ARG A 59 8.36 -11.17 -12.86
C ARG A 59 7.33 -10.92 -11.76
N PHE A 60 6.42 -9.95 -11.98
CA PHE A 60 5.39 -9.63 -11.00
C PHE A 60 4.35 -10.74 -10.88
N VAL A 61 3.88 -11.29 -12.01
CA VAL A 61 2.92 -12.40 -12.02
C VAL A 61 3.49 -13.62 -11.33
N ARG A 62 4.75 -13.98 -11.57
CA ARG A 62 5.42 -15.08 -10.88
C ARG A 62 5.55 -14.83 -9.38
N ALA A 63 5.81 -13.61 -8.96
CA ALA A 63 5.88 -13.25 -7.54
C ALA A 63 4.51 -13.44 -6.86
N LEU A 64 3.42 -13.00 -7.49
CA LEU A 64 2.06 -13.23 -6.99
C LEU A 64 1.77 -14.74 -6.84
N ASP A 65 2.03 -15.51 -7.90
CA ASP A 65 1.80 -16.95 -7.90
C ASP A 65 2.62 -17.66 -6.82
N GLY A 66 3.87 -17.25 -6.64
CA GLY A 66 4.76 -17.79 -5.62
C GLY A 66 4.27 -17.55 -4.20
N HIS A 67 3.49 -16.50 -3.97
CA HIS A 67 2.86 -16.21 -2.68
C HIS A 67 1.43 -16.77 -2.55
N GLY A 68 0.93 -17.48 -3.55
CA GLY A 68 -0.42 -18.02 -3.55
C GLY A 68 -1.51 -16.94 -3.71
N MET A 69 -1.16 -15.80 -4.25
CA MET A 69 -2.07 -14.68 -4.48
C MET A 69 -2.59 -14.67 -5.92
N ALA A 70 -3.76 -14.11 -6.11
CA ALA A 70 -4.33 -13.85 -7.44
C ALA A 70 -4.27 -12.37 -7.78
N GLY A 71 -4.01 -12.06 -9.04
CA GLY A 71 -4.05 -10.70 -9.54
C GLY A 71 -5.40 -10.40 -10.19
N SER A 72 -5.88 -9.17 -10.00
CA SER A 72 -7.04 -8.62 -10.71
C SER A 72 -6.66 -7.29 -11.31
N ILE A 73 -6.76 -7.19 -12.63
CA ILE A 73 -6.60 -5.93 -13.34
C ILE A 73 -7.97 -5.25 -13.36
N GLY A 74 -8.03 -4.01 -12.87
CA GLY A 74 -9.29 -3.25 -12.80
C GLY A 74 -10.02 -3.24 -14.13
N ARG A 75 -11.31 -3.55 -14.11
CA ARG A 75 -12.18 -3.42 -15.29
C ARG A 75 -12.39 -1.95 -15.59
N VAL A 76 -12.59 -1.63 -16.86
CA VAL A 76 -13.06 -0.30 -17.26
C VAL A 76 -14.36 -0.02 -16.52
N GLY A 77 -14.39 1.03 -15.69
CA GLY A 77 -15.55 1.37 -14.86
C GLY A 77 -15.51 0.90 -13.40
N ALA A 78 -14.48 0.16 -12.96
CA ALA A 78 -14.30 -0.17 -11.54
C ALA A 78 -13.61 0.99 -10.80
N ALA A 79 -14.31 2.13 -10.70
CA ALA A 79 -13.77 3.36 -10.13
C ALA A 79 -13.38 3.22 -8.64
N GLY A 80 -14.01 2.31 -7.91
CA GLY A 80 -13.74 2.09 -6.49
C GLY A 80 -12.35 1.54 -6.20
N ASP A 81 -11.79 0.73 -7.08
CA ASP A 81 -10.48 0.09 -6.88
C ASP A 81 -9.34 1.10 -6.98
N ASN A 82 -9.45 2.09 -7.87
CA ASN A 82 -8.47 3.15 -8.03
C ASN A 82 -8.63 4.28 -7.02
N ALA A 83 -9.86 4.57 -6.60
CA ALA A 83 -10.16 5.67 -5.66
C ALA A 83 -9.42 5.52 -4.33
N ALA A 84 -9.24 4.30 -3.83
CA ALA A 84 -8.51 4.03 -2.60
C ALA A 84 -7.04 4.46 -2.69
N MET A 85 -6.39 4.20 -3.82
CA MET A 85 -5.00 4.59 -4.05
C MET A 85 -4.87 6.07 -4.40
N GLU A 86 -5.79 6.62 -5.17
CA GLU A 86 -5.82 8.05 -5.48
C GLU A 86 -5.92 8.89 -4.21
N SER A 87 -6.77 8.50 -3.28
CA SER A 87 -6.89 9.16 -1.98
C SER A 87 -5.57 9.16 -1.20
N PHE A 88 -4.89 8.02 -1.15
CA PHE A 88 -3.59 7.92 -0.50
C PHE A 88 -2.54 8.82 -1.17
N PHE A 89 -2.42 8.77 -2.49
CA PHE A 89 -1.44 9.58 -3.21
C PHE A 89 -1.74 11.08 -3.13
N SER A 90 -3.00 11.49 -3.12
CA SER A 90 -3.40 12.89 -2.92
C SER A 90 -2.96 13.39 -1.55
N LEU A 91 -3.14 12.58 -0.51
CA LEU A 91 -2.69 12.92 0.84
C LEU A 91 -1.17 13.01 0.92
N LEU A 92 -0.46 12.09 0.31
CA LEU A 92 1.00 12.12 0.25
C LEU A 92 1.50 13.39 -0.45
N GLN A 93 0.91 13.73 -1.60
CA GLN A 93 1.24 14.94 -2.33
C GLN A 93 1.08 16.18 -1.45
N LYS A 94 -0.09 16.34 -0.85
CA LYS A 94 -0.43 17.50 -0.03
C LYS A 94 0.38 17.59 1.26
N ASN A 95 0.62 16.48 1.93
CA ASN A 95 1.20 16.46 3.26
C ASN A 95 2.73 16.32 3.28
N VAL A 96 3.32 15.85 2.20
CA VAL A 96 4.77 15.64 2.10
C VAL A 96 5.36 16.38 0.92
N LEU A 97 4.96 16.03 -0.29
CA LEU A 97 5.64 16.49 -1.50
C LEU A 97 5.55 18.01 -1.69
N ASP A 98 4.37 18.59 -1.45
CA ASP A 98 4.11 20.01 -1.64
C ASP A 98 4.53 20.88 -0.44
N ARG A 99 5.00 20.29 0.65
CA ARG A 99 5.31 21.03 1.88
C ARG A 99 6.57 21.86 1.78
N ARG A 100 7.54 21.41 1.00
CA ARG A 100 8.80 22.11 0.78
C ARG A 100 9.53 21.59 -0.44
N THR A 101 10.59 22.29 -0.84
CA THR A 101 11.56 21.79 -1.83
C THR A 101 12.51 20.82 -1.16
N TRP A 102 12.72 19.66 -1.78
CA TRP A 102 13.56 18.60 -1.24
C TRP A 102 14.96 18.66 -1.83
N ALA A 103 15.97 18.79 -0.98
CA ALA A 103 17.36 18.93 -1.42
C ALA A 103 17.92 17.63 -2.01
N THR A 104 17.56 16.47 -1.42
CA THR A 104 18.04 15.17 -1.89
C THR A 104 16.92 14.13 -1.93
N ARG A 105 17.11 13.09 -2.74
CA ARG A 105 16.20 11.94 -2.79
C ARG A 105 16.15 11.17 -1.46
N ALA A 106 17.28 11.09 -0.78
CA ALA A 106 17.37 10.44 0.53
C ALA A 106 16.50 11.15 1.58
N GLU A 107 16.55 12.47 1.60
CA GLU A 107 15.74 13.31 2.48
C GLU A 107 14.24 13.11 2.22
N LEU A 108 13.83 13.14 0.95
CA LEU A 108 12.45 12.90 0.57
C LEU A 108 11.99 11.49 0.93
N ARG A 109 12.84 10.49 0.71
CA ARG A 109 12.53 9.10 1.09
C ARG A 109 12.24 8.98 2.59
N ILE A 110 13.08 9.54 3.43
CA ILE A 110 12.89 9.53 4.89
C ILE A 110 11.57 10.21 5.26
N ALA A 111 11.25 11.34 4.64
CA ALA A 111 10.00 12.06 4.89
C ALA A 111 8.76 11.23 4.50
N ILE A 112 8.80 10.55 3.37
CA ILE A 112 7.71 9.67 2.91
C ILE A 112 7.50 8.52 3.89
N VAL A 113 8.57 7.81 4.24
CA VAL A 113 8.52 6.67 5.17
C VAL A 113 8.00 7.11 6.54
N THR A 114 8.53 8.21 7.07
CA THR A 114 8.10 8.77 8.36
C THR A 114 6.62 9.14 8.34
N TRP A 115 6.16 9.77 7.27
CA TRP A 115 4.75 10.15 7.15
C TRP A 115 3.84 8.92 7.08
N ILE A 116 4.19 7.92 6.28
CA ILE A 116 3.40 6.68 6.19
C ILE A 116 3.30 6.00 7.56
N GLU A 117 4.44 5.74 8.19
CA GLU A 117 4.49 4.93 9.40
C GLU A 117 3.95 5.65 10.64
N ARG A 118 4.27 6.92 10.81
CA ARG A 118 3.87 7.69 12.00
C ARG A 118 2.54 8.41 11.83
N THR A 119 2.34 9.11 10.73
CA THR A 119 1.16 9.96 10.56
C THR A 119 0.00 9.19 9.97
N TYR A 120 0.19 8.57 8.81
CA TYR A 120 -0.89 7.87 8.12
C TYR A 120 -1.37 6.66 8.92
N HIS A 121 -0.48 5.82 9.39
CA HIS A 121 -0.82 4.60 10.11
C HIS A 121 -1.26 4.83 11.55
N ARG A 122 -0.69 5.79 12.27
CA ARG A 122 -0.80 5.87 13.72
C ARG A 122 -1.46 7.14 14.25
N ARG A 123 -1.62 8.17 13.45
CA ARG A 123 -2.21 9.45 13.90
C ARG A 123 -3.44 9.86 13.10
N ARG A 124 -3.49 9.52 11.83
CA ARG A 124 -4.59 9.91 10.96
C ARG A 124 -5.80 9.02 11.20
N ARG A 125 -6.81 9.56 11.84
CA ARG A 125 -8.09 8.90 12.04
C ARG A 125 -8.94 9.04 10.79
N GLN A 126 -9.64 7.95 10.42
CA GLN A 126 -10.44 7.92 9.20
C GLN A 126 -11.90 7.62 9.54
N ALA A 127 -12.81 8.42 8.99
CA ALA A 127 -14.25 8.26 9.24
C ALA A 127 -14.75 6.86 8.82
N SER A 128 -14.26 6.33 7.70
CA SER A 128 -14.62 4.99 7.21
C SER A 128 -14.14 3.84 8.13
N LEU A 129 -13.23 4.13 9.06
CA LEU A 129 -12.74 3.17 10.05
C LEU A 129 -13.31 3.44 11.46
N GLY A 130 -14.46 4.12 11.54
CA GLY A 130 -15.06 4.48 12.83
C GLY A 130 -14.20 5.50 13.61
N ARG A 131 -13.52 6.39 12.93
CA ARG A 131 -12.60 7.39 13.48
C ARG A 131 -11.36 6.79 14.15
N LEU A 132 -10.97 5.59 13.73
CA LEU A 132 -9.72 4.97 14.15
C LEU A 132 -8.62 5.17 13.10
N THR A 133 -7.38 5.03 13.55
CA THR A 133 -6.25 4.93 12.62
C THR A 133 -6.21 3.52 12.02
N PRO A 134 -5.52 3.29 10.89
CA PRO A 134 -5.34 1.95 10.34
C PRO A 134 -4.80 0.94 11.36
N VAL A 135 -3.81 1.32 12.15
CA VAL A 135 -3.22 0.44 13.18
C VAL A 135 -4.21 0.13 14.30
N GLU A 136 -4.91 1.14 14.81
CA GLU A 136 -5.96 0.94 15.84
C GLU A 136 -7.06 0.03 15.31
N TYR A 137 -7.51 0.24 14.07
CA TYR A 137 -8.57 -0.56 13.45
C TYR A 137 -8.19 -2.03 13.34
N GLU A 138 -6.97 -2.33 12.90
CA GLU A 138 -6.47 -3.71 12.84
C GLU A 138 -6.42 -4.35 14.23
N THR A 139 -5.96 -3.61 15.23
CA THR A 139 -5.87 -4.11 16.60
C THR A 139 -7.27 -4.44 17.16
N VAL A 140 -8.23 -3.55 16.98
CA VAL A 140 -9.62 -3.77 17.43
C VAL A 140 -10.26 -4.96 16.73
N MET A 141 -10.09 -5.09 15.42
CA MET A 141 -10.73 -6.16 14.63
C MET A 141 -10.06 -7.52 14.83
N THR A 142 -8.80 -7.58 15.14
CA THR A 142 -8.06 -8.84 15.35
C THR A 142 -8.27 -9.40 16.75
N THR A 143 -8.28 -8.56 17.78
CA THR A 143 -8.41 -8.98 19.18
C THR A 143 -9.67 -9.82 19.47
N PRO A 144 -10.88 -9.43 19.03
CA PRO A 144 -12.08 -10.25 19.24
C PRO A 144 -11.99 -11.62 18.57
N ALA A 145 -11.39 -11.73 17.39
CA ALA A 145 -11.21 -12.98 16.69
C ALA A 145 -10.27 -13.93 17.46
N LEU A 146 -9.20 -13.42 18.03
CA LEU A 146 -8.28 -14.18 18.87
C LEU A 146 -8.93 -14.65 20.17
N GLN A 147 -9.78 -13.82 20.78
CA GLN A 147 -10.53 -14.18 21.99
C GLN A 147 -11.62 -15.21 21.73
N ALA A 148 -12.21 -15.21 20.54
CA ALA A 148 -13.23 -16.18 20.15
C ALA A 148 -12.66 -17.57 19.81
N ALA A 149 -11.39 -17.62 19.50
CA ALA A 149 -10.70 -18.86 19.18
C ALA A 149 -10.25 -19.58 20.45
#